data_9a854412ffcdc3966a227c0535552d3c
#
_entry.id   9a854412ffcdc3966a227c0535552d3c
#
_cell.length_a   1.000
_cell.length_b   1.000
_cell.length_c   1.000
_cell.angle_alpha   90.00
_cell.angle_beta   90.00
_cell.angle_gamma   90.00
#
_symmetry.space_group_name_H-M   'P 1'
#
loop_
_entity.id
_entity.type
_entity.pdbx_description
1 polymer ?
#
loop_
_entity_poly.entity_id
_entity_poly.type
_entity_poly.pdbx_seq_one_letter_code
_entity_poly.pdbx_strand_id
1 'polypeptide(L)'
;MALYAIGDTHLSLSSNKPMDVFGGGWEGYVDKLQKGFAAVGPEDTVVLCGDLSWGMSLEEAKKDFAFLDALPGARKLLLKGNHDYWWNTAAKMNRFFAESGFSTLRILHNNCYEYGGYALCGTRGWFYEEERGGHSAKIFNRELIRLEASLKAAGEREKYCFLHYPPLYQGYRCQEILDLLHRYGVTRCFYGHLHGGSHRLAAVGEQDGIQFRLVSADYLRFQPEKICD
;
A
#
# COMPACT_ATOMS: atom_id res chain seq x y z
N MET A 1 6.07 17.42 10.58
CA MET A 1 5.74 15.95 10.49
C MET A 1 4.93 15.79 9.23
N ALA A 2 5.44 15.06 8.25
CA ALA A 2 4.80 14.91 6.95
C ALA A 2 4.29 13.48 6.73
N LEU A 3 3.26 13.34 5.87
CA LEU A 3 2.72 12.07 5.42
C LEU A 3 3.17 11.79 4.00
N TYR A 4 3.65 10.58 3.78
CA TYR A 4 4.08 10.08 2.47
C TYR A 4 3.37 8.78 2.11
N ALA A 5 3.34 8.43 0.83
CA ALA A 5 2.93 7.12 0.34
C ALA A 5 3.84 6.63 -0.77
N ILE A 6 4.04 5.31 -0.80
CA ILE A 6 4.67 4.56 -1.89
C ILE A 6 4.18 3.11 -1.81
N GLY A 7 4.04 2.41 -2.91
CA GLY A 7 3.71 0.99 -2.96
C GLY A 7 4.71 0.23 -3.82
N ASP A 8 4.51 -1.09 -3.92
CA ASP A 8 5.16 -1.91 -4.93
C ASP A 8 6.70 -1.86 -4.86
N THR A 9 7.25 -1.96 -3.65
CA THR A 9 8.70 -1.95 -3.46
C THR A 9 9.36 -3.23 -3.94
N HIS A 10 8.61 -4.33 -4.00
CA HIS A 10 9.01 -5.62 -4.53
C HIS A 10 10.40 -6.08 -4.10
N LEU A 11 10.73 -5.86 -2.81
CA LEU A 11 12.01 -6.26 -2.25
C LEU A 11 12.21 -7.77 -2.34
N SER A 12 13.45 -8.18 -2.58
CA SER A 12 13.83 -9.59 -2.72
C SER A 12 15.21 -9.89 -2.12
N LEU A 13 15.53 -9.26 -0.99
CA LEU A 13 16.86 -9.37 -0.36
C LEU A 13 17.18 -10.76 0.19
N SER A 14 16.16 -11.61 0.35
CA SER A 14 16.32 -13.01 0.74
C SER A 14 15.79 -13.99 -0.30
N SER A 15 15.14 -13.53 -1.36
CA SER A 15 14.59 -14.37 -2.42
C SER A 15 15.33 -14.13 -3.75
N ASN A 16 15.32 -15.12 -4.63
CA ASN A 16 15.97 -14.99 -5.95
C ASN A 16 14.96 -14.48 -7.00
N LYS A 17 14.38 -13.30 -6.74
CA LYS A 17 13.42 -12.64 -7.65
C LYS A 17 13.75 -11.15 -7.79
N PRO A 18 14.94 -10.77 -8.26
CA PRO A 18 15.30 -9.36 -8.40
C PRO A 18 14.44 -8.70 -9.48
N MET A 19 13.91 -7.52 -9.18
CA MET A 19 13.13 -6.74 -10.15
C MET A 19 13.98 -6.15 -11.28
N ASP A 20 15.29 -6.08 -11.12
CA ASP A 20 16.25 -5.62 -12.14
C ASP A 20 16.08 -6.35 -13.50
N VAL A 21 15.61 -7.60 -13.49
CA VAL A 21 15.39 -8.40 -14.72
C VAL A 21 14.31 -7.82 -15.63
N PHE A 22 13.43 -6.95 -15.11
CA PHE A 22 12.40 -6.30 -15.91
C PHE A 22 12.90 -5.04 -16.62
N GLY A 23 14.18 -4.66 -16.39
CA GLY A 23 14.83 -3.52 -17.05
C GLY A 23 14.15 -2.17 -16.75
N GLY A 24 14.35 -1.20 -17.66
CA GLY A 24 13.67 0.10 -17.58
C GLY A 24 14.02 0.87 -16.29
N GLY A 25 13.00 1.10 -15.45
CA GLY A 25 13.17 1.84 -14.20
C GLY A 25 13.76 1.03 -13.04
N TRP A 26 13.73 -0.31 -13.10
CA TRP A 26 14.01 -1.20 -11.96
C TRP A 26 15.49 -1.47 -11.68
N GLU A 27 16.40 -1.17 -12.59
CA GLU A 27 17.83 -1.37 -12.37
C GLU A 27 18.32 -0.63 -11.12
N GLY A 28 18.93 -1.36 -10.18
CA GLY A 28 19.40 -0.80 -8.91
C GLY A 28 18.28 -0.23 -8.04
N TYR A 29 17.07 -0.78 -8.12
CA TYR A 29 15.88 -0.24 -7.49
C TYR A 29 15.97 -0.13 -5.96
N VAL A 30 16.70 -1.02 -5.30
CA VAL A 30 16.92 -0.98 -3.85
C VAL A 30 17.68 0.29 -3.45
N ASP A 31 18.75 0.63 -4.19
CA ASP A 31 19.52 1.85 -3.97
C ASP A 31 18.69 3.11 -4.30
N LYS A 32 17.87 3.05 -5.36
CA LYS A 32 16.96 4.14 -5.72
C LYS A 32 15.95 4.38 -4.61
N LEU A 33 15.37 3.30 -4.05
CA LEU A 33 14.42 3.38 -2.94
C LEU A 33 15.08 3.99 -1.70
N GLN A 34 16.28 3.55 -1.34
CA GLN A 34 17.03 4.11 -0.21
C GLN A 34 17.31 5.61 -0.40
N LYS A 35 17.73 6.02 -1.60
CA LYS A 35 17.97 7.44 -1.93
C LYS A 35 16.66 8.25 -1.93
N GLY A 36 15.57 7.67 -2.46
CA GLY A 36 14.27 8.32 -2.50
C GLY A 36 13.70 8.65 -1.11
N PHE A 37 13.98 7.78 -0.13
CA PHE A 37 13.58 8.03 1.25
C PHE A 37 14.39 9.12 1.97
N ALA A 38 15.45 9.66 1.37
CA ALA A 38 16.21 10.77 1.97
C ALA A 38 15.37 12.04 2.18
N ALA A 39 14.23 12.18 1.47
CA ALA A 39 13.29 13.29 1.67
C ALA A 39 12.36 13.10 2.87
N VAL A 40 12.28 11.88 3.44
CA VAL A 40 11.44 11.54 4.59
C VAL A 40 12.19 11.86 5.86
N GLY A 41 11.59 12.66 6.74
CA GLY A 41 12.17 13.00 8.04
C GLY A 41 11.96 11.89 9.09
N PRO A 42 12.73 11.93 10.20
CA PRO A 42 12.66 10.89 11.24
C PRO A 42 11.29 10.82 11.95
N GLU A 43 10.51 11.91 11.94
CA GLU A 43 9.20 11.98 12.59
C GLU A 43 8.02 11.73 11.63
N ASP A 44 8.31 11.50 10.34
CA ASP A 44 7.29 11.38 9.32
C ASP A 44 6.62 9.99 9.32
N THR A 45 5.45 9.93 8.70
CA THR A 45 4.71 8.69 8.49
C THR A 45 4.71 8.34 7.00
N VAL A 46 4.96 7.08 6.67
CA VAL A 46 4.90 6.56 5.29
C VAL A 46 3.88 5.45 5.21
N VAL A 47 2.96 5.51 4.24
CA VAL A 47 2.05 4.41 3.93
C VAL A 47 2.63 3.59 2.79
N LEU A 48 2.81 2.29 3.01
CA LEU A 48 3.35 1.33 2.05
C LEU A 48 2.19 0.54 1.44
N CYS A 49 1.83 0.86 0.18
CA CYS A 49 0.58 0.43 -0.46
C CYS A 49 0.63 -0.98 -1.08
N GLY A 50 1.24 -1.95 -0.38
CA GLY A 50 1.28 -3.35 -0.79
C GLY A 50 2.40 -3.70 -1.77
N ASP A 51 2.53 -5.00 -2.05
CA ASP A 51 3.58 -5.61 -2.85
C ASP A 51 4.98 -5.23 -2.39
N LEU A 52 5.23 -5.48 -1.09
CA LEU A 52 6.42 -4.99 -0.41
C LEU A 52 7.60 -5.95 -0.54
N SER A 53 7.35 -7.27 -0.51
CA SER A 53 8.37 -8.30 -0.50
C SER A 53 7.94 -9.53 -1.29
N TRP A 54 8.88 -10.11 -2.03
CA TRP A 54 8.73 -11.41 -2.70
C TRP A 54 8.91 -12.62 -1.77
N GLY A 55 9.16 -12.42 -0.48
CA GLY A 55 9.26 -13.51 0.49
C GLY A 55 7.95 -14.31 0.55
N MET A 56 8.06 -15.64 0.62
CA MET A 56 6.92 -16.55 0.72
C MET A 56 6.44 -16.73 2.17
N SER A 57 7.23 -16.28 3.14
CA SER A 57 6.95 -16.35 4.57
C SER A 57 7.51 -15.12 5.30
N LEU A 58 7.09 -14.91 6.56
CA LEU A 58 7.63 -13.83 7.40
C LEU A 58 9.15 -13.95 7.55
N GLU A 59 9.67 -15.18 7.68
CA GLU A 59 11.11 -15.42 7.81
C GLU A 59 11.87 -15.08 6.53
N GLU A 60 11.34 -15.43 5.36
CA GLU A 60 11.95 -15.06 4.09
C GLU A 60 11.89 -13.55 3.84
N ALA A 61 10.81 -12.88 4.24
CA ALA A 61 10.67 -11.44 4.11
C ALA A 61 11.47 -10.65 5.16
N LYS A 62 12.13 -11.31 6.12
CA LYS A 62 12.77 -10.65 7.27
C LYS A 62 13.80 -9.60 6.90
N LYS A 63 14.64 -9.87 5.88
CA LYS A 63 15.63 -8.88 5.41
C LYS A 63 14.98 -7.69 4.73
N ASP A 64 13.89 -7.92 4.00
CA ASP A 64 13.13 -6.86 3.36
C ASP A 64 12.48 -5.96 4.41
N PHE A 65 11.91 -6.54 5.47
CA PHE A 65 11.38 -5.78 6.61
C PHE A 65 12.47 -5.02 7.37
N ALA A 66 13.65 -5.62 7.57
CA ALA A 66 14.77 -4.93 8.20
C ALA A 66 15.21 -3.71 7.37
N PHE A 67 15.25 -3.85 6.05
CA PHE A 67 15.52 -2.73 5.14
C PHE A 67 14.45 -1.65 5.27
N LEU A 68 13.16 -2.01 5.20
CA LEU A 68 12.07 -1.05 5.33
C LEU A 68 12.06 -0.38 6.71
N ASP A 69 12.33 -1.12 7.80
CA ASP A 69 12.36 -0.56 9.15
C ASP A 69 13.49 0.46 9.32
N ALA A 70 14.64 0.21 8.69
CA ALA A 70 15.80 1.08 8.74
C ALA A 70 15.67 2.37 7.90
N LEU A 71 14.74 2.44 6.94
CA LEU A 71 14.48 3.66 6.18
C LEU A 71 13.95 4.77 7.10
N PRO A 72 14.16 6.07 6.77
CA PRO A 72 13.61 7.18 7.52
C PRO A 72 12.08 7.10 7.71
N GLY A 73 11.58 7.72 8.77
CA GLY A 73 10.18 7.79 9.14
C GLY A 73 9.88 7.08 10.46
N ALA A 74 9.21 7.77 11.38
CA ALA A 74 8.83 7.23 12.69
C ALA A 74 7.85 6.05 12.58
N ARG A 75 7.06 6.02 11.51
CA ARG A 75 5.99 5.04 11.34
C ARG A 75 5.81 4.68 9.87
N LYS A 76 5.84 3.37 9.57
CA LYS A 76 5.55 2.83 8.25
C LYS A 76 4.34 1.91 8.35
N LEU A 77 3.25 2.28 7.66
CA LEU A 77 1.98 1.56 7.66
C LEU A 77 1.94 0.63 6.46
N LEU A 78 1.93 -0.68 6.71
CA LEU A 78 2.00 -1.71 5.68
C LEU A 78 0.60 -2.18 5.31
N LEU A 79 0.23 -2.06 4.04
CA LEU A 79 -0.92 -2.72 3.44
C LEU A 79 -0.49 -4.03 2.78
N LYS A 80 -1.47 -4.90 2.53
CA LYS A 80 -1.27 -6.11 1.75
C LYS A 80 -1.38 -5.83 0.25
N GLY A 81 -0.44 -6.31 -0.56
CA GLY A 81 -0.58 -6.45 -2.00
C GLY A 81 -0.94 -7.89 -2.43
N ASN A 82 -0.95 -8.16 -3.73
CA ASN A 82 -1.24 -9.49 -4.23
C ASN A 82 -0.01 -10.43 -4.19
N HIS A 83 1.19 -9.89 -4.24
CA HIS A 83 2.44 -10.64 -4.12
C HIS A 83 2.99 -10.75 -2.70
N ASP A 84 2.32 -10.17 -1.70
CA ASP A 84 2.72 -10.32 -0.30
C ASP A 84 2.27 -11.68 0.26
N TYR A 85 2.89 -12.76 -0.22
CA TYR A 85 2.57 -14.15 0.17
C TYR A 85 2.90 -14.43 1.64
N TRP A 86 3.84 -13.67 2.23
CA TRP A 86 4.20 -13.70 3.65
C TRP A 86 3.07 -13.23 4.57
N TRP A 87 2.05 -12.55 4.03
CA TRP A 87 0.98 -11.94 4.81
C TRP A 87 0.23 -12.95 5.66
N ASN A 88 0.03 -12.63 6.93
CA ASN A 88 -0.59 -13.49 7.93
C ASN A 88 -1.64 -12.72 8.74
N THR A 89 -2.08 -13.26 9.88
CA THR A 89 -2.93 -12.50 10.82
C THR A 89 -2.14 -11.32 11.39
N ALA A 90 -2.83 -10.18 11.64
CA ALA A 90 -2.19 -9.00 12.20
C ALA A 90 -1.47 -9.32 13.53
N ALA A 91 -2.05 -10.17 14.37
CA ALA A 91 -1.43 -10.59 15.63
C ALA A 91 -0.10 -11.33 15.41
N LYS A 92 -0.03 -12.24 14.42
CA LYS A 92 1.21 -12.97 14.10
C LYS A 92 2.28 -12.04 13.52
N MET A 93 1.89 -11.13 12.62
CA MET A 93 2.81 -10.17 12.02
C MET A 93 3.37 -9.19 13.06
N ASN A 94 2.50 -8.62 13.90
CA ASN A 94 2.92 -7.72 14.98
C ASN A 94 3.86 -8.38 15.97
N ARG A 95 3.60 -9.65 16.34
CA ARG A 95 4.51 -10.42 17.19
C ARG A 95 5.86 -10.61 16.52
N PHE A 96 5.87 -11.02 15.26
CA PHE A 96 7.09 -11.21 14.47
C PHE A 96 7.91 -9.91 14.39
N PHE A 97 7.28 -8.76 14.15
CA PHE A 97 7.96 -7.47 14.12
C PHE A 97 8.57 -7.12 15.48
N ALA A 98 7.82 -7.32 16.57
CA ALA A 98 8.32 -7.08 17.92
C ALA A 98 9.52 -7.98 18.27
N GLU A 99 9.42 -9.29 18.00
CA GLU A 99 10.49 -10.27 18.25
C GLU A 99 11.73 -10.02 17.37
N SER A 100 11.54 -9.43 16.19
CA SER A 100 12.63 -9.04 15.27
C SER A 100 13.23 -7.66 15.56
N GLY A 101 12.67 -6.90 16.50
CA GLY A 101 13.13 -5.56 16.87
C GLY A 101 12.73 -4.47 15.87
N PHE A 102 11.77 -4.73 14.97
CA PHE A 102 11.27 -3.73 14.02
C PHE A 102 10.36 -2.74 14.74
N SER A 103 10.82 -1.51 14.89
CA SER A 103 10.18 -0.51 15.73
C SER A 103 9.23 0.43 14.99
N THR A 104 9.39 0.57 13.69
CA THR A 104 8.64 1.53 12.86
C THR A 104 7.50 0.90 12.05
N LEU A 105 7.51 -0.43 11.85
CA LEU A 105 6.53 -1.15 11.04
C LEU A 105 5.20 -1.36 11.76
N ARG A 106 4.09 -1.07 11.10
CA ARG A 106 2.73 -1.26 11.62
C ARG A 106 1.84 -1.80 10.51
N ILE A 107 0.86 -2.63 10.88
CA ILE A 107 -0.09 -3.24 9.91
C ILE A 107 -1.34 -2.37 9.78
N LEU A 108 -1.64 -1.91 8.58
CA LEU A 108 -2.92 -1.29 8.23
C LEU A 108 -3.82 -2.36 7.61
N HIS A 109 -4.73 -2.90 8.42
CA HIS A 109 -5.63 -4.00 8.02
C HIS A 109 -6.85 -4.10 8.94
N ASN A 110 -8.03 -3.74 8.47
CA ASN A 110 -9.28 -3.66 9.23
C ASN A 110 -9.26 -2.61 10.37
N ASN A 111 -8.32 -1.73 10.39
CA ASN A 111 -8.13 -0.64 11.36
C ASN A 111 -7.87 0.66 10.61
N CYS A 112 -7.71 1.75 11.35
CA CYS A 112 -7.18 3.00 10.84
C CYS A 112 -6.06 3.51 11.76
N TYR A 113 -5.29 4.48 11.25
CA TYR A 113 -4.31 5.22 12.04
C TYR A 113 -4.63 6.71 11.98
N GLU A 114 -4.46 7.39 13.10
CA GLU A 114 -4.57 8.84 13.15
C GLU A 114 -3.31 9.51 12.63
N TYR A 115 -3.51 10.58 11.88
CA TYR A 115 -2.46 11.47 11.43
C TYR A 115 -2.98 12.91 11.38
N GLY A 116 -2.56 13.75 12.32
CA GLY A 116 -3.13 15.08 12.49
C GLY A 116 -4.65 15.02 12.68
N GLY A 117 -5.41 15.73 11.84
CA GLY A 117 -6.88 15.68 11.83
C GLY A 117 -7.47 14.57 10.95
N TYR A 118 -6.63 13.76 10.29
CA TYR A 118 -7.04 12.75 9.31
C TYR A 118 -7.02 11.34 9.88
N ALA A 119 -7.75 10.44 9.25
CA ALA A 119 -7.65 9.00 9.45
C ALA A 119 -7.09 8.32 8.20
N LEU A 120 -6.04 7.54 8.36
CA LEU A 120 -5.42 6.74 7.33
C LEU A 120 -6.08 5.37 7.34
N CYS A 121 -6.92 5.11 6.34
CA CYS A 121 -7.70 3.90 6.17
C CYS A 121 -7.20 3.11 4.96
N GLY A 122 -7.47 1.82 4.90
CA GLY A 122 -7.14 1.07 3.71
C GLY A 122 -7.22 -0.44 3.83
N THR A 123 -7.10 -1.07 2.68
CA THR A 123 -7.02 -2.52 2.49
C THR A 123 -6.36 -2.82 1.15
N ARG A 124 -6.23 -4.12 0.81
CA ARG A 124 -5.71 -4.53 -0.50
C ARG A 124 -6.55 -3.99 -1.66
N GLY A 125 -7.86 -3.86 -1.49
CA GLY A 125 -8.76 -3.58 -2.58
C GLY A 125 -9.03 -4.81 -3.44
N TRP A 126 -9.58 -4.59 -4.62
CA TRP A 126 -9.96 -5.67 -5.53
C TRP A 126 -9.79 -5.27 -6.99
N PHE A 127 -9.43 -6.29 -7.85
CA PHE A 127 -9.31 -6.14 -9.28
C PHE A 127 -9.88 -7.38 -9.98
N TYR A 128 -10.87 -7.21 -10.84
CA TYR A 128 -11.64 -8.32 -11.44
C TYR A 128 -10.87 -9.21 -12.41
N GLU A 129 -9.76 -8.74 -12.98
CA GLU A 129 -9.03 -9.49 -14.01
C GLU A 129 -8.34 -10.74 -13.47
N GLU A 130 -8.07 -10.80 -12.16
CA GLU A 130 -7.31 -11.89 -11.56
C GLU A 130 -8.13 -13.12 -11.20
N GLU A 131 -9.48 -13.03 -11.14
CA GLU A 131 -10.27 -14.15 -10.65
C GLU A 131 -11.60 -14.34 -11.39
N ARG A 132 -11.77 -15.49 -12.04
CA ARG A 132 -13.02 -15.94 -12.62
C ARG A 132 -13.60 -17.08 -11.80
N GLY A 133 -14.77 -16.88 -11.16
CA GLY A 133 -15.53 -17.96 -10.49
C GLY A 133 -16.10 -17.60 -9.10
N GLY A 134 -16.87 -18.52 -8.53
CA GLY A 134 -17.59 -18.33 -7.26
C GLY A 134 -16.68 -18.18 -6.02
N HIS A 135 -15.43 -18.65 -6.08
CA HIS A 135 -14.43 -18.42 -5.04
C HIS A 135 -14.04 -16.94 -4.97
N SER A 136 -13.92 -16.29 -6.11
CA SER A 136 -13.66 -14.88 -6.30
C SER A 136 -14.66 -13.99 -5.57
N ALA A 137 -15.97 -14.25 -5.69
CA ALA A 137 -17.00 -13.46 -5.03
C ALA A 137 -16.88 -13.48 -3.49
N LYS A 138 -16.48 -14.61 -2.89
CA LYS A 138 -16.26 -14.68 -1.43
C LYS A 138 -15.06 -13.85 -0.98
N ILE A 139 -13.99 -13.84 -1.77
CA ILE A 139 -12.80 -13.04 -1.45
C ILE A 139 -13.13 -11.56 -1.62
N PHE A 140 -13.80 -11.19 -2.70
CA PHE A 140 -14.26 -9.83 -2.95
C PHE A 140 -15.15 -9.29 -1.80
N ASN A 141 -16.20 -10.03 -1.43
CA ASN A 141 -17.05 -9.62 -0.31
C ASN A 141 -16.26 -9.45 1.00
N ARG A 142 -15.24 -10.26 1.22
CA ARG A 142 -14.37 -10.15 2.38
C ARG A 142 -13.51 -8.90 2.32
N GLU A 143 -13.03 -8.48 1.15
CA GLU A 143 -12.29 -7.22 0.98
C GLU A 143 -13.20 -6.01 1.19
N LEU A 144 -14.45 -6.03 0.74
CA LEU A 144 -15.42 -4.97 1.03
C LEU A 144 -15.67 -4.82 2.54
N ILE A 145 -15.87 -5.95 3.26
CA ILE A 145 -16.04 -5.94 4.73
C ILE A 145 -14.80 -5.37 5.42
N ARG A 146 -13.60 -5.69 4.94
CA ARG A 146 -12.34 -5.18 5.49
C ARG A 146 -12.16 -3.69 5.27
N LEU A 147 -12.47 -3.22 4.06
CA LEU A 147 -12.42 -1.80 3.74
C LEU A 147 -13.41 -1.03 4.61
N GLU A 148 -14.66 -1.52 4.68
CA GLU A 148 -15.68 -0.89 5.50
C GLU A 148 -15.29 -0.85 6.99
N ALA A 149 -14.70 -1.92 7.53
CA ALA A 149 -14.20 -1.94 8.90
C ALA A 149 -13.12 -0.88 9.14
N SER A 150 -12.18 -0.72 8.21
CA SER A 150 -11.15 0.30 8.26
C SER A 150 -11.74 1.72 8.23
N LEU A 151 -12.69 1.98 7.33
CA LEU A 151 -13.36 3.27 7.20
C LEU A 151 -14.25 3.61 8.43
N LYS A 152 -14.94 2.62 9.00
CA LYS A 152 -15.73 2.77 10.23
C LYS A 152 -14.87 3.12 11.45
N ALA A 153 -13.68 2.51 11.55
CA ALA A 153 -12.74 2.78 12.65
C ALA A 153 -12.26 4.23 12.69
N ALA A 154 -12.35 4.95 11.58
CA ALA A 154 -11.99 6.37 11.49
C ALA A 154 -12.96 7.32 12.22
N GLY A 155 -14.22 6.89 12.46
CA GLY A 155 -15.26 7.77 13.00
C GLY A 155 -15.54 8.96 12.08
N GLU A 156 -15.69 10.14 12.66
CA GLU A 156 -16.01 11.38 11.94
C GLU A 156 -14.79 12.10 11.32
N ARG A 157 -13.60 11.58 11.47
CA ARG A 157 -12.37 12.19 10.91
C ARG A 157 -12.42 12.22 9.39
N GLU A 158 -11.79 13.21 8.78
CA GLU A 158 -11.49 13.18 7.34
C GLU A 158 -10.64 11.96 7.00
N LYS A 159 -10.99 11.27 5.92
CA LYS A 159 -10.44 9.95 5.59
C LYS A 159 -9.61 10.00 4.31
N TYR A 160 -8.38 9.56 4.42
CA TYR A 160 -7.53 9.19 3.29
C TYR A 160 -7.53 7.69 3.17
N CYS A 161 -7.86 7.18 1.99
CA CYS A 161 -7.91 5.75 1.71
C CYS A 161 -6.68 5.30 0.92
N PHE A 162 -6.07 4.21 1.37
CA PHE A 162 -4.94 3.57 0.71
C PHE A 162 -5.34 2.17 0.28
N LEU A 163 -5.15 1.88 -0.99
CA LEU A 163 -5.45 0.58 -1.59
C LEU A 163 -4.18 0.04 -2.26
N HIS A 164 -4.12 -1.26 -2.47
CA HIS A 164 -3.13 -1.81 -3.40
C HIS A 164 -3.71 -1.83 -4.81
N TYR A 165 -4.87 -2.45 -5.01
CA TYR A 165 -5.52 -2.48 -6.31
C TYR A 165 -6.22 -1.17 -6.66
N PRO A 166 -6.14 -0.70 -7.92
CA PRO A 166 -6.88 0.47 -8.38
C PRO A 166 -8.39 0.21 -8.39
N PRO A 167 -9.21 1.06 -7.78
CA PRO A 167 -10.66 0.95 -7.92
C PRO A 167 -11.18 1.45 -9.27
N LEU A 168 -10.32 2.19 -10.00
CA LEU A 168 -10.55 2.72 -11.34
C LEU A 168 -9.33 2.46 -12.23
N TYR A 169 -9.53 1.87 -13.41
CA TYR A 169 -8.45 1.57 -14.34
C TYR A 169 -8.97 1.30 -15.74
N GLN A 170 -8.53 2.02 -16.76
CA GLN A 170 -8.84 1.75 -18.18
C GLN A 170 -10.33 1.45 -18.45
N GLY A 171 -11.24 2.26 -17.90
CA GLY A 171 -12.68 2.03 -18.00
C GLY A 171 -13.24 0.98 -17.02
N TYR A 172 -12.39 0.24 -16.33
CA TYR A 172 -12.81 -0.59 -15.22
C TYR A 172 -13.20 0.27 -14.02
N ARG A 173 -14.30 -0.08 -13.38
CA ARG A 173 -14.80 0.54 -12.15
C ARG A 173 -15.22 -0.55 -11.18
N CYS A 174 -14.65 -0.56 -9.98
CA CYS A 174 -15.16 -1.35 -8.87
C CYS A 174 -16.21 -0.51 -8.13
N GLN A 175 -17.45 -0.59 -8.58
CA GLN A 175 -18.52 0.30 -8.08
C GLN A 175 -18.73 0.13 -6.58
N GLU A 176 -18.64 -1.09 -6.06
CA GLU A 176 -18.84 -1.38 -4.64
C GLU A 176 -17.77 -0.74 -3.75
N ILE A 177 -16.51 -0.68 -4.22
CA ILE A 177 -15.44 0.04 -3.51
C ILE A 177 -15.71 1.54 -3.58
N LEU A 178 -16.06 2.09 -4.75
CA LEU A 178 -16.35 3.51 -4.91
C LEU A 178 -17.54 3.93 -4.04
N ASP A 179 -18.60 3.12 -3.97
CA ASP A 179 -19.76 3.36 -3.11
C ASP A 179 -19.36 3.43 -1.62
N LEU A 180 -18.42 2.58 -1.19
CA LEU A 180 -17.88 2.66 0.17
C LEU A 180 -17.09 3.94 0.38
N LEU A 181 -16.21 4.31 -0.55
CA LEU A 181 -15.42 5.54 -0.46
C LEU A 181 -16.35 6.77 -0.34
N HIS A 182 -17.39 6.86 -1.17
CA HIS A 182 -18.37 7.95 -1.10
C HIS A 182 -19.18 7.93 0.19
N ARG A 183 -19.72 6.77 0.58
CA ARG A 183 -20.53 6.62 1.79
C ARG A 183 -19.80 7.10 3.04
N TYR A 184 -18.50 6.87 3.11
CA TYR A 184 -17.66 7.26 4.25
C TYR A 184 -16.94 8.60 4.08
N GLY A 185 -17.23 9.36 3.01
CA GLY A 185 -16.71 10.70 2.79
C GLY A 185 -15.19 10.71 2.57
N VAL A 186 -14.65 9.72 1.85
CA VAL A 186 -13.23 9.70 1.47
C VAL A 186 -12.97 10.77 0.43
N THR A 187 -11.99 11.64 0.69
CA THR A 187 -11.62 12.74 -0.21
C THR A 187 -10.41 12.43 -1.08
N ARG A 188 -9.53 11.52 -0.63
CA ARG A 188 -8.32 11.12 -1.34
C ARG A 188 -8.12 9.61 -1.30
N CYS A 189 -7.81 9.04 -2.46
CA CYS A 189 -7.52 7.61 -2.62
C CYS A 189 -6.17 7.42 -3.32
N PHE A 190 -5.29 6.68 -2.65
CA PHE A 190 -3.95 6.34 -3.11
C PHE A 190 -3.89 4.84 -3.41
N TYR A 191 -3.27 4.44 -4.51
CA TYR A 191 -3.19 3.04 -4.87
C TYR A 191 -1.90 2.70 -5.62
N GLY A 192 -1.54 1.41 -5.62
CA GLY A 192 -0.38 0.85 -6.27
C GLY A 192 -0.72 -0.05 -7.45
N HIS A 193 -0.02 -1.19 -7.55
CA HIS A 193 -0.26 -2.31 -8.45
C HIS A 193 0.08 -2.09 -9.93
N LEU A 194 -0.04 -0.90 -10.46
CA LEU A 194 0.18 -0.62 -11.88
C LEU A 194 1.65 -0.31 -12.16
N HIS A 195 2.24 -1.03 -13.10
CA HIS A 195 3.65 -0.92 -13.46
C HIS A 195 3.89 -0.62 -14.94
N GLY A 196 4.99 0.03 -15.26
CA GLY A 196 5.48 0.22 -16.62
C GLY A 196 4.44 0.84 -17.55
N GLY A 197 4.08 0.14 -18.63
CA GLY A 197 3.10 0.62 -19.61
C GLY A 197 1.71 0.90 -19.04
N SER A 198 1.33 0.25 -17.94
CA SER A 198 0.03 0.42 -17.29
C SER A 198 -0.14 1.77 -16.59
N HIS A 199 0.95 2.49 -16.32
CA HIS A 199 0.88 3.84 -15.74
C HIS A 199 0.00 4.80 -16.56
N ARG A 200 -0.01 4.67 -17.91
CA ARG A 200 -0.79 5.51 -18.80
C ARG A 200 -2.30 5.34 -18.67
N LEU A 201 -2.71 4.25 -18.06
CA LEU A 201 -4.11 3.84 -17.92
C LEU A 201 -4.61 4.05 -16.49
N ALA A 202 -3.73 4.55 -15.61
CA ALA A 202 -4.06 4.84 -14.23
C ALA A 202 -5.06 5.99 -14.12
N ALA A 203 -6.03 5.86 -13.24
CA ALA A 203 -6.93 6.94 -12.86
C ALA A 203 -6.20 7.89 -11.91
N VAL A 204 -5.82 9.06 -12.39
CA VAL A 204 -5.13 10.10 -11.62
C VAL A 204 -5.91 11.41 -11.70
N GLY A 205 -5.91 12.18 -10.62
CA GLY A 205 -6.67 13.41 -10.51
C GLY A 205 -8.04 13.22 -9.90
N GLU A 206 -8.89 14.24 -10.01
CA GLU A 206 -10.23 14.20 -9.45
C GLU A 206 -11.17 13.41 -10.35
N GLN A 207 -11.83 12.42 -9.76
CA GLN A 207 -12.90 11.66 -10.38
C GLN A 207 -13.99 11.38 -9.33
N ASP A 208 -15.23 11.69 -9.69
CA ASP A 208 -16.40 11.51 -8.80
C ASP A 208 -16.22 12.18 -7.41
N GLY A 209 -15.55 13.34 -7.34
CA GLY A 209 -15.30 14.06 -6.09
C GLY A 209 -14.19 13.46 -5.20
N ILE A 210 -13.47 12.46 -5.69
CA ILE A 210 -12.32 11.84 -4.99
C ILE A 210 -11.03 12.12 -5.77
N GLN A 211 -9.98 12.55 -5.09
CA GLN A 211 -8.64 12.72 -5.66
C GLN A 211 -7.92 11.36 -5.68
N PHE A 212 -7.73 10.79 -6.87
CA PHE A 212 -6.98 9.54 -7.06
C PHE A 212 -5.51 9.79 -7.38
N ARG A 213 -4.62 8.99 -6.79
CA ARG A 213 -3.18 9.02 -7.06
C ARG A 213 -2.59 7.63 -7.13
N LEU A 214 -1.81 7.37 -8.18
CA LEU A 214 -0.97 6.18 -8.30
C LEU A 214 0.32 6.41 -7.51
N VAL A 215 0.68 5.45 -6.65
CA VAL A 215 1.87 5.51 -5.81
C VAL A 215 2.79 4.30 -5.96
N SER A 216 2.75 3.60 -7.09
CA SER A 216 3.70 2.53 -7.40
C SER A 216 5.13 3.06 -7.46
N ALA A 217 6.11 2.33 -6.92
CA ALA A 217 7.48 2.78 -6.76
C ALA A 217 8.14 3.17 -8.09
N ASP A 218 7.95 2.39 -9.15
CA ASP A 218 8.50 2.69 -10.48
C ASP A 218 7.85 3.92 -11.13
N TYR A 219 6.55 4.16 -10.88
CA TYR A 219 5.86 5.38 -11.30
C TYR A 219 6.43 6.62 -10.60
N LEU A 220 6.67 6.53 -9.30
CA LEU A 220 7.24 7.58 -8.46
C LEU A 220 8.77 7.68 -8.57
N ARG A 221 9.41 6.90 -9.45
CA ARG A 221 10.88 6.82 -9.57
C ARG A 221 11.54 6.53 -8.22
N PHE A 222 10.89 5.67 -7.41
CA PHE A 222 11.31 5.23 -6.08
C PHE A 222 11.41 6.35 -5.03
N GLN A 223 10.72 7.47 -5.23
CA GLN A 223 10.64 8.58 -4.28
C GLN A 223 9.23 8.60 -3.66
N PRO A 224 9.08 8.43 -2.34
CA PRO A 224 7.76 8.51 -1.72
C PRO A 224 7.05 9.83 -2.03
N GLU A 225 5.80 9.75 -2.44
CA GLU A 225 4.94 10.91 -2.72
C GLU A 225 4.56 11.60 -1.41
N LYS A 226 4.88 12.90 -1.29
CA LYS A 226 4.43 13.69 -0.15
C LYS A 226 2.94 14.04 -0.29
N ILE A 227 2.15 13.68 0.70
CA ILE A 227 0.69 13.86 0.70
C ILE A 227 0.31 15.17 1.41
N CYS A 228 0.86 15.40 2.58
CA CYS A 228 0.64 16.62 3.38
C CYS A 228 1.74 16.79 4.45
N ASP A 229 1.74 17.95 5.11
CA ASP A 229 2.57 18.30 6.27
C ASP A 229 1.90 17.90 7.59
#